data_e854e4679c70e49eb06da6947c780f07
#
_entry.id   e854e4679c70e49eb06da6947c780f07
#
_cell.length_a   1.000
_cell.length_b   1.000
_cell.length_c   1.000
_cell.angle_alpha   90.00
_cell.angle_beta   90.00
_cell.angle_gamma   90.00
#
_symmetry.space_group_name_H-M   'P 1'
#
loop_
_entity.id
_entity.type
_entity.pdbx_description
1 polymer ?
#
loop_
_entity_poly.entity_id
_entity_poly.type
_entity_poly.pdbx_seq_one_letter_code
_entity_poly.pdbx_strand_id
1 'polypeptide(L)'
;EIPAEFSQGTAGGNSMTLPVIQSLRPGVDVNGERVTKVHLTNDTMTITWTPRNRATGQPLQKTPAQRQIESHYPELASGLHLPKLARVVAPSEAVKSGNFADPFRPRYAVDVQLLDADGNPDNQTPVYSAVPLPVPMAGNDSGMFQFPPEGTLVEVAFTGGRPDKPFIRQTLPDGTSLPDIKPGEQLQQQRAEVSQRVTQAGDWVRQTDQTISETSM
;
A
#
# COMPACT_ATOMS: atom_id res chain seq x y z
N GLU A 1 -17.48 -18.77 -27.92
CA GLU A 1 -16.80 -17.51 -28.34
C GLU A 1 -17.84 -16.53 -28.81
N ILE A 2 -17.83 -15.31 -28.27
CA ILE A 2 -18.73 -14.23 -28.69
C ILE A 2 -18.04 -13.52 -29.87
N PRO A 3 -18.64 -13.42 -31.03
CA PRO A 3 -18.07 -12.67 -32.14
C PRO A 3 -17.99 -11.19 -31.73
N ALA A 4 -16.80 -10.61 -31.83
CA ALA A 4 -16.55 -9.24 -31.42
C ALA A 4 -15.63 -8.53 -32.42
N GLU A 5 -15.93 -7.28 -32.73
CA GLU A 5 -15.05 -6.42 -33.50
C GLU A 5 -14.23 -5.55 -32.55
N PHE A 6 -12.94 -5.65 -32.65
CA PHE A 6 -11.99 -4.85 -31.85
C PHE A 6 -11.51 -3.65 -32.65
N SER A 7 -11.58 -2.46 -32.06
CA SER A 7 -10.99 -1.25 -32.63
C SER A 7 -10.19 -0.47 -31.59
N GLN A 8 -9.01 -0.02 -31.99
CA GLN A 8 -8.14 0.82 -31.17
C GLN A 8 -8.46 2.29 -31.46
N GLY A 9 -8.95 3.00 -30.43
CA GLY A 9 -9.30 4.41 -30.56
C GLY A 9 -8.08 5.32 -30.57
N THR A 10 -8.10 6.35 -31.40
CA THR A 10 -7.04 7.38 -31.50
C THR A 10 -6.94 8.29 -30.26
N ALA A 11 -7.93 8.25 -29.35
CA ALA A 11 -7.98 9.07 -28.13
C ALA A 11 -7.54 8.34 -26.86
N GLY A 12 -6.76 7.27 -26.99
CA GLY A 12 -6.16 6.58 -25.84
C GLY A 12 -7.04 5.53 -25.15
N GLY A 13 -8.14 5.12 -25.78
CA GLY A 13 -9.01 4.04 -25.32
C GLY A 13 -9.13 2.94 -26.36
N ASN A 14 -9.28 1.72 -25.92
CA ASN A 14 -9.64 0.58 -26.76
C ASN A 14 -11.15 0.40 -26.71
N SER A 15 -11.75 -0.06 -27.80
CA SER A 15 -13.16 -0.41 -27.84
C SER A 15 -13.40 -1.74 -28.52
N MET A 16 -14.47 -2.40 -28.11
CA MET A 16 -14.92 -3.67 -28.67
C MET A 16 -16.44 -3.62 -28.86
N THR A 17 -16.90 -4.02 -30.03
CA THR A 17 -18.34 -4.15 -30.32
C THR A 17 -18.72 -5.63 -30.25
N LEU A 18 -19.79 -5.93 -29.54
CA LEU A 18 -20.26 -7.29 -29.27
C LEU A 18 -21.81 -7.31 -29.19
N PRO A 19 -22.47 -8.47 -29.27
CA PRO A 19 -23.90 -8.60 -28.99
C PRO A 19 -24.25 -8.07 -27.59
N VAL A 20 -25.46 -7.60 -27.38
CA VAL A 20 -25.91 -7.04 -26.10
C VAL A 20 -25.82 -8.06 -24.99
N ILE A 21 -25.00 -7.78 -23.98
CA ILE A 21 -24.83 -8.58 -22.76
C ILE A 21 -25.27 -7.71 -21.56
N GLN A 22 -26.38 -8.06 -20.92
CA GLN A 22 -26.99 -7.27 -19.84
C GLN A 22 -26.12 -7.09 -18.60
N SER A 23 -25.20 -8.01 -18.35
CA SER A 23 -24.27 -7.94 -17.21
C SER A 23 -23.09 -6.99 -17.42
N LEU A 24 -22.79 -6.59 -18.65
CA LEU A 24 -21.71 -5.67 -18.95
C LEU A 24 -22.16 -4.20 -18.77
N ARG A 25 -21.56 -3.54 -17.80
CA ARG A 25 -21.77 -2.13 -17.47
C ARG A 25 -20.45 -1.47 -17.07
N PRO A 26 -20.39 -0.14 -17.05
CA PRO A 26 -19.22 0.57 -16.55
C PRO A 26 -18.84 0.09 -15.15
N GLY A 27 -17.54 -0.19 -14.95
CA GLY A 27 -17.01 -0.72 -13.72
C GLY A 27 -16.80 -2.24 -13.69
N VAL A 28 -17.31 -3.00 -14.66
CA VAL A 28 -17.05 -4.45 -14.79
C VAL A 28 -15.68 -4.67 -15.43
N ASP A 29 -14.96 -5.67 -14.96
CA ASP A 29 -13.67 -6.07 -15.54
C ASP A 29 -13.87 -7.11 -16.63
N VAL A 30 -13.25 -6.87 -17.79
CA VAL A 30 -13.25 -7.78 -18.94
C VAL A 30 -11.79 -8.03 -19.31
N ASN A 31 -11.34 -9.28 -19.18
CA ASN A 31 -9.94 -9.68 -19.43
C ASN A 31 -8.90 -8.85 -18.65
N GLY A 32 -9.22 -8.45 -17.41
CA GLY A 32 -8.33 -7.65 -16.57
C GLY A 32 -8.32 -6.15 -16.87
N GLU A 33 -9.20 -5.69 -17.77
CA GLU A 33 -9.34 -4.27 -18.10
C GLU A 33 -10.73 -3.78 -17.69
N ARG A 34 -10.78 -2.67 -16.99
CA ARG A 34 -12.04 -2.13 -16.46
C ARG A 34 -12.80 -1.35 -17.53
N VAL A 35 -14.03 -1.76 -17.79
CA VAL A 35 -14.93 -1.06 -18.71
C VAL A 35 -15.23 0.34 -18.18
N THR A 36 -14.90 1.36 -18.97
CA THR A 36 -15.11 2.77 -18.62
C THR A 36 -16.39 3.34 -19.21
N LYS A 37 -16.81 2.84 -20.36
CA LYS A 37 -18.01 3.31 -21.06
C LYS A 37 -18.68 2.16 -21.79
N VAL A 38 -20.01 2.20 -21.82
CA VAL A 38 -20.86 1.26 -22.60
C VAL A 38 -21.80 2.10 -23.44
N HIS A 39 -21.83 1.81 -24.74
CA HIS A 39 -22.79 2.40 -25.68
C HIS A 39 -23.64 1.28 -26.27
N LEU A 40 -24.94 1.41 -26.12
CA LEU A 40 -25.92 0.42 -26.59
C LEU A 40 -26.56 0.91 -27.91
N THR A 41 -26.62 0.03 -28.90
CA THR A 41 -27.40 0.14 -30.10
C THR A 41 -28.42 -1.00 -30.10
N ASN A 42 -29.42 -0.99 -31.00
CA ASN A 42 -30.54 -1.92 -30.96
C ASN A 42 -30.10 -3.42 -30.84
N ASP A 43 -29.03 -3.81 -31.52
CA ASP A 43 -28.58 -5.20 -31.62
C ASP A 43 -27.16 -5.43 -31.09
N THR A 44 -26.43 -4.35 -30.80
CA THR A 44 -25.03 -4.45 -30.38
C THR A 44 -24.71 -3.51 -29.21
N MET A 45 -23.68 -3.84 -28.47
CA MET A 45 -23.11 -2.93 -27.50
C MET A 45 -21.64 -2.70 -27.80
N THR A 46 -21.20 -1.46 -27.66
CA THR A 46 -19.79 -1.09 -27.73
C THR A 46 -19.29 -0.79 -26.32
N ILE A 47 -18.36 -1.59 -25.84
CA ILE A 47 -17.65 -1.33 -24.57
C ILE A 47 -16.35 -0.61 -24.88
N THR A 48 -15.99 0.33 -24.04
CA THR A 48 -14.73 1.07 -24.13
C THR A 48 -13.99 0.93 -22.82
N TRP A 49 -12.70 0.70 -22.88
CA TRP A 49 -11.81 0.69 -21.72
C TRP A 49 -10.51 1.41 -22.05
N THR A 50 -9.85 1.88 -21.03
CA THR A 50 -8.52 2.49 -21.14
C THR A 50 -7.53 1.60 -20.44
N PRO A 51 -6.52 1.06 -21.16
CA PRO A 51 -5.47 0.26 -20.55
C PRO A 51 -4.82 1.02 -19.42
N ARG A 52 -4.59 0.35 -18.28
CA ARG A 52 -3.99 0.92 -17.08
C ARG A 52 -2.69 0.24 -16.74
N ASN A 53 -1.78 1.00 -16.17
CA ASN A 53 -0.61 0.43 -15.54
C ASN A 53 -1.05 -0.30 -14.27
N ARG A 54 -0.77 -1.59 -14.15
CA ARG A 54 -1.17 -2.41 -13.00
C ARG A 54 -0.57 -1.90 -11.69
N ALA A 55 0.68 -1.45 -11.72
CA ALA A 55 1.37 -0.95 -10.53
C ALA A 55 0.80 0.38 -10.01
N THR A 56 0.35 1.27 -10.89
CA THR A 56 -0.12 2.61 -10.53
C THR A 56 -1.63 2.78 -10.63
N GLY A 57 -2.35 1.84 -11.27
CA GLY A 57 -3.78 1.96 -11.58
C GLY A 57 -4.10 3.10 -12.56
N GLN A 58 -3.08 3.76 -13.12
CA GLN A 58 -3.24 4.88 -14.03
C GLN A 58 -3.40 4.40 -15.48
N PRO A 59 -4.12 5.16 -16.35
CA PRO A 59 -4.19 4.84 -17.76
C PRO A 59 -2.81 4.76 -18.40
N LEU A 60 -2.55 3.71 -19.19
CA LEU A 60 -1.29 3.54 -19.94
C LEU A 60 -1.08 4.65 -20.98
N GLN A 61 -2.18 5.13 -21.56
CA GLN A 61 -2.15 6.24 -22.48
C GLN A 61 -2.69 7.50 -21.81
N LYS A 62 -1.84 8.50 -21.72
CA LYS A 62 -2.17 9.77 -21.08
C LYS A 62 -2.92 10.67 -22.06
N THR A 63 -4.01 11.28 -21.59
CA THR A 63 -4.71 12.30 -22.36
C THR A 63 -3.83 13.54 -22.60
N PRO A 64 -4.11 14.36 -23.61
CA PRO A 64 -3.37 15.62 -23.81
C PRO A 64 -3.37 16.51 -22.57
N ALA A 65 -4.49 16.62 -21.87
CA ALA A 65 -4.60 17.39 -20.63
C ALA A 65 -3.70 16.83 -19.51
N GLN A 66 -3.65 15.50 -19.34
CA GLN A 66 -2.73 14.89 -18.39
C GLN A 66 -1.27 15.18 -18.72
N ARG A 67 -0.87 15.05 -19.98
CA ARG A 67 0.50 15.36 -20.43
C ARG A 67 0.86 16.82 -20.15
N GLN A 68 -0.06 17.74 -20.36
CA GLN A 68 0.15 19.16 -20.06
C GLN A 68 0.32 19.40 -18.56
N ILE A 69 -0.53 18.81 -17.72
CA ILE A 69 -0.42 18.92 -16.25
C ILE A 69 0.90 18.35 -15.77
N GLU A 70 1.27 17.16 -16.22
CA GLU A 70 2.50 16.49 -15.82
C GLU A 70 3.79 17.21 -16.33
N SER A 71 3.70 17.95 -17.42
CA SER A 71 4.81 18.81 -17.87
C SER A 71 5.05 19.99 -16.93
N HIS A 72 4.00 20.50 -16.29
CA HIS A 72 4.09 21.56 -15.29
C HIS A 72 4.38 21.04 -13.89
N TYR A 73 3.94 19.80 -13.60
CA TYR A 73 4.06 19.14 -12.29
C TYR A 73 4.59 17.71 -12.46
N PRO A 74 5.91 17.55 -12.74
CA PRO A 74 6.52 16.23 -13.01
C PRO A 74 6.32 15.22 -11.89
N GLU A 75 6.18 15.68 -10.64
CA GLU A 75 5.93 14.86 -9.45
C GLU A 75 4.60 14.09 -9.52
N LEU A 76 3.66 14.54 -10.33
CA LEU A 76 2.37 13.85 -10.51
C LEU A 76 2.46 12.68 -11.50
N ALA A 77 3.48 12.66 -12.36
CA ALA A 77 3.61 11.70 -13.46
C ALA A 77 3.74 10.24 -12.96
N SER A 78 4.42 10.02 -11.85
CA SER A 78 4.66 8.70 -11.25
C SER A 78 3.58 8.27 -10.26
N GLY A 79 2.62 9.16 -9.93
CA GLY A 79 1.61 8.91 -8.90
C GLY A 79 2.16 8.74 -7.50
N LEU A 80 3.38 9.20 -7.24
CA LEU A 80 4.03 9.09 -5.92
C LEU A 80 3.51 10.10 -4.90
N HIS A 81 2.65 11.02 -5.31
CA HIS A 81 1.87 11.85 -4.40
C HIS A 81 0.77 11.05 -3.67
N LEU A 82 0.42 9.88 -4.19
CA LEU A 82 -0.51 8.94 -3.57
C LEU A 82 0.25 7.88 -2.79
N PRO A 83 -0.25 7.47 -1.60
CA PRO A 83 0.32 6.35 -0.86
C PRO A 83 0.27 5.05 -1.66
N LYS A 84 1.24 4.17 -1.43
CA LYS A 84 1.34 2.85 -2.03
C LYS A 84 1.30 1.78 -0.96
N LEU A 85 0.72 0.64 -1.27
CA LEU A 85 0.83 -0.54 -0.41
C LEU A 85 2.12 -1.29 -0.72
N ALA A 86 2.73 -1.84 0.32
CA ALA A 86 3.94 -2.65 0.22
C ALA A 86 3.94 -3.75 1.28
N ARG A 87 4.79 -4.76 1.09
CA ARG A 87 5.08 -5.75 2.13
C ARG A 87 6.52 -5.60 2.61
N VAL A 88 6.69 -5.75 3.91
CA VAL A 88 8.01 -5.80 4.54
C VAL A 88 8.74 -7.06 4.07
N VAL A 89 9.95 -6.88 3.56
CA VAL A 89 10.83 -7.98 3.12
C VAL A 89 11.77 -8.38 4.24
N ALA A 90 12.43 -7.39 4.85
CA ALA A 90 13.37 -7.63 5.96
C ALA A 90 13.62 -6.32 6.74
N PRO A 91 14.11 -6.38 7.98
CA PRO A 91 14.78 -5.25 8.62
C PRO A 91 16.05 -4.89 7.84
N SER A 92 16.29 -3.60 7.56
CA SER A 92 17.45 -3.18 6.76
C SER A 92 18.77 -3.37 7.50
N GLU A 93 18.82 -3.01 8.76
CA GLU A 93 19.96 -3.27 9.65
C GLU A 93 19.58 -3.24 11.13
N ALA A 94 20.41 -3.88 11.96
CA ALA A 94 20.19 -3.90 13.39
C ALA A 94 20.45 -2.51 14.01
N VAL A 95 19.54 -2.06 14.85
CA VAL A 95 19.70 -0.83 15.64
C VAL A 95 20.43 -1.14 16.95
N LYS A 96 21.41 -0.32 17.28
CA LYS A 96 22.20 -0.44 18.51
C LYS A 96 22.18 0.91 19.25
N SER A 97 22.36 0.85 20.58
CA SER A 97 22.53 2.06 21.39
C SER A 97 23.63 2.96 20.82
N GLY A 98 23.40 4.27 20.80
CA GLY A 98 24.31 5.26 20.21
C GLY A 98 24.23 5.39 18.69
N ASN A 99 23.36 4.65 18.00
CA ASN A 99 23.16 4.85 16.58
C ASN A 99 22.31 6.11 16.33
N PHE A 100 22.74 6.90 15.35
CA PHE A 100 21.94 8.00 14.82
C PHE A 100 21.20 7.55 13.55
N ALA A 101 19.93 7.89 13.46
CA ALA A 101 19.16 7.83 12.23
C ALA A 101 19.26 9.18 11.50
N ASP A 102 19.70 9.17 10.26
CA ASP A 102 19.78 10.34 9.40
C ASP A 102 19.19 10.03 8.02
N PRO A 103 18.90 11.05 7.18
CA PRO A 103 18.29 10.84 5.87
C PRO A 103 19.11 9.99 4.89
N PHE A 104 20.42 9.86 5.09
CA PHE A 104 21.32 9.07 4.23
C PHE A 104 21.47 7.65 4.74
N ARG A 105 21.26 7.43 6.04
CA ARG A 105 21.30 6.13 6.69
C ARG A 105 20.20 6.01 7.74
N PRO A 106 18.94 5.78 7.33
CA PRO A 106 17.85 5.58 8.25
C PRO A 106 18.06 4.24 8.99
N ARG A 107 18.28 4.31 10.32
CA ARG A 107 18.62 3.15 11.14
C ARG A 107 17.41 2.32 11.56
N TYR A 108 16.33 2.98 11.90
CA TYR A 108 15.06 2.32 12.21
C TYR A 108 14.24 2.22 10.92
N ALA A 109 14.60 1.23 10.10
CA ALA A 109 14.10 1.11 8.74
C ALA A 109 13.95 -0.35 8.31
N VAL A 110 13.13 -0.59 7.31
CA VAL A 110 12.89 -1.91 6.70
C VAL A 110 12.99 -1.83 5.18
N ASP A 111 13.27 -2.97 4.56
CA ASP A 111 13.19 -3.12 3.12
C ASP A 111 11.76 -3.54 2.75
N VAL A 112 11.21 -2.93 1.69
CA VAL A 112 9.82 -3.17 1.29
C VAL A 112 9.70 -3.40 -0.20
N GLN A 113 8.79 -4.32 -0.57
CA GLN A 113 8.36 -4.55 -1.94
C GLN A 113 7.00 -3.90 -2.16
N LEU A 114 6.90 -2.96 -3.10
CA LEU A 114 5.61 -2.37 -3.48
C LEU A 114 4.68 -3.42 -4.07
N LEU A 115 3.38 -3.20 -3.88
CA LEU A 115 2.33 -4.03 -4.44
C LEU A 115 1.67 -3.35 -5.65
N ASP A 116 1.26 -4.15 -6.60
CA ASP A 116 0.41 -3.73 -7.71
C ASP A 116 -1.06 -3.52 -7.25
N ALA A 117 -1.93 -3.16 -8.20
CA ALA A 117 -3.35 -2.92 -7.92
C ALA A 117 -4.12 -4.19 -7.49
N ASP A 118 -3.58 -5.36 -7.78
CA ASP A 118 -4.17 -6.67 -7.44
C ASP A 118 -3.62 -7.20 -6.10
N GLY A 119 -2.71 -6.46 -5.45
CA GLY A 119 -2.08 -6.83 -4.19
C GLY A 119 -0.91 -7.79 -4.32
N ASN A 120 -0.44 -8.06 -5.53
CA ASN A 120 0.74 -8.88 -5.78
C ASN A 120 2.02 -8.02 -5.79
N PRO A 121 3.20 -8.63 -5.53
CA PRO A 121 4.47 -7.91 -5.66
C PRO A 121 4.63 -7.26 -7.05
N ASP A 122 4.90 -5.96 -7.08
CA ASP A 122 5.17 -5.25 -8.32
C ASP A 122 6.57 -5.58 -8.83
N ASN A 123 6.63 -6.50 -9.80
CA ASN A 123 7.90 -6.94 -10.39
C ASN A 123 8.58 -5.88 -11.28
N GLN A 124 7.92 -4.76 -11.55
CA GLN A 124 8.50 -3.66 -12.33
C GLN A 124 9.25 -2.66 -11.43
N THR A 125 8.98 -2.70 -10.14
CA THR A 125 9.61 -1.84 -9.14
C THR A 125 10.58 -2.66 -8.29
N PRO A 126 11.85 -2.24 -8.17
CA PRO A 126 12.80 -2.93 -7.29
C PRO A 126 12.38 -2.78 -5.82
N VAL A 127 12.91 -3.66 -4.97
CA VAL A 127 12.78 -3.54 -3.51
C VAL A 127 13.36 -2.20 -3.08
N TYR A 128 12.57 -1.43 -2.35
CA TYR A 128 13.04 -0.22 -1.69
C TYR A 128 13.78 -0.62 -0.41
N SER A 129 15.04 -0.26 -0.33
CA SER A 129 15.86 -0.54 0.86
C SER A 129 15.85 0.63 1.83
N ALA A 130 15.97 0.32 3.11
CA ALA A 130 16.11 1.28 4.21
C ALA A 130 14.99 2.33 4.26
N VAL A 131 13.75 1.90 4.09
CA VAL A 131 12.57 2.77 4.23
C VAL A 131 12.29 3.03 5.71
N PRO A 132 12.31 4.30 6.18
CA PRO A 132 12.12 4.62 7.58
C PRO A 132 10.76 4.19 8.12
N LEU A 133 10.75 3.62 9.33
CA LEU A 133 9.55 3.28 10.08
C LEU A 133 9.05 4.48 10.89
N PRO A 134 7.72 4.66 11.00
CA PRO A 134 7.15 5.64 11.89
C PRO A 134 7.34 5.22 13.35
N VAL A 135 7.45 6.19 14.22
CA VAL A 135 7.39 6.00 15.67
C VAL A 135 6.32 6.93 16.24
N PRO A 136 5.46 6.46 17.16
CA PRO A 136 4.44 7.31 17.78
C PRO A 136 5.06 8.49 18.53
N MET A 137 6.24 8.30 19.11
CA MET A 137 7.01 9.31 19.81
C MET A 137 8.49 9.00 19.63
N ALA A 138 9.27 10.00 19.24
CA ALA A 138 10.72 9.90 19.09
C ALA A 138 11.41 11.06 19.80
N GLY A 139 12.54 10.77 20.45
CA GLY A 139 13.41 11.72 21.08
C GLY A 139 14.84 11.19 21.11
N ASN A 140 15.74 11.92 21.75
CA ASN A 140 17.12 11.46 21.93
C ASN A 140 17.12 10.30 22.93
N ASP A 141 17.54 9.11 22.49
CA ASP A 141 17.52 7.85 23.24
C ASP A 141 16.15 7.51 23.88
N SER A 142 15.05 7.97 23.28
CA SER A 142 13.71 7.77 23.80
C SER A 142 12.67 7.56 22.69
N GLY A 143 11.64 6.78 22.97
CA GLY A 143 10.57 6.52 22.02
C GLY A 143 9.92 5.15 22.23
N MET A 144 8.99 4.82 21.33
CA MET A 144 8.34 3.52 21.27
C MET A 144 8.71 2.87 19.94
N PHE A 145 9.51 1.82 19.99
CA PHE A 145 10.07 1.16 18.82
C PHE A 145 9.62 -0.29 18.74
N GLN A 146 9.13 -0.69 17.57
CA GLN A 146 8.75 -2.06 17.28
C GLN A 146 8.95 -2.33 15.79
N PHE A 147 9.78 -3.31 15.44
CA PHE A 147 9.93 -3.74 14.05
C PHE A 147 8.74 -4.60 13.63
N PRO A 148 8.10 -4.30 12.48
CA PRO A 148 7.10 -5.18 11.91
C PRO A 148 7.76 -6.49 11.43
N PRO A 149 7.10 -7.65 11.62
CA PRO A 149 7.55 -8.90 11.02
C PRO A 149 7.59 -8.84 9.49
N GLU A 150 8.39 -9.73 8.89
CA GLU A 150 8.37 -9.95 7.44
C GLU A 150 6.96 -10.31 6.95
N GLY A 151 6.61 -9.84 5.76
CA GLY A 151 5.28 -10.02 5.18
C GLY A 151 4.21 -9.05 5.69
N THR A 152 4.48 -8.22 6.71
CA THR A 152 3.54 -7.21 7.19
C THR A 152 3.18 -6.24 6.06
N LEU A 153 1.87 -6.00 5.88
CA LEU A 153 1.39 -4.98 4.96
C LEU A 153 1.64 -3.58 5.55
N VAL A 154 2.20 -2.70 4.74
CA VAL A 154 2.51 -1.32 5.12
C VAL A 154 2.04 -0.34 4.06
N GLU A 155 1.73 0.88 4.50
CA GLU A 155 1.47 2.01 3.62
C GLU A 155 2.75 2.83 3.50
N VAL A 156 3.25 2.97 2.26
CA VAL A 156 4.43 3.76 1.92
C VAL A 156 4.00 5.07 1.29
N ALA A 157 4.54 6.17 1.77
CA ALA A 157 4.41 7.48 1.16
C ALA A 157 5.79 8.02 0.74
N PHE A 158 5.78 9.04 -0.09
CA PHE A 158 6.98 9.64 -0.66
C PHE A 158 7.01 11.13 -0.36
N THR A 159 8.01 11.57 0.38
CA THR A 159 8.13 12.97 0.78
C THR A 159 8.23 13.87 -0.45
N GLY A 160 7.27 14.78 -0.61
CA GLY A 160 7.17 15.67 -1.77
C GLY A 160 7.00 14.95 -3.11
N GLY A 161 6.48 13.72 -3.13
CA GLY A 161 6.34 12.90 -4.34
C GLY A 161 7.67 12.38 -4.92
N ARG A 162 8.76 12.44 -4.15
CA ARG A 162 10.10 12.08 -4.61
C ARG A 162 10.37 10.58 -4.43
N PRO A 163 10.74 9.85 -5.50
CA PRO A 163 10.98 8.41 -5.43
C PRO A 163 12.15 7.99 -4.53
N ASP A 164 13.09 8.91 -4.30
CA ASP A 164 14.26 8.70 -3.46
C ASP A 164 14.02 8.97 -1.96
N LYS A 165 12.78 9.35 -1.58
CA LYS A 165 12.41 9.68 -0.20
C LYS A 165 11.15 8.95 0.27
N PRO A 166 11.14 7.61 0.21
CA PRO A 166 10.05 6.82 0.77
C PRO A 166 10.08 6.85 2.31
N PHE A 167 8.91 6.73 2.92
CA PHE A 167 8.77 6.44 4.34
C PHE A 167 7.49 5.67 4.60
N ILE A 168 7.46 4.84 5.65
CA ILE A 168 6.27 4.11 6.05
C ILE A 168 5.38 5.04 6.87
N ARG A 169 4.10 5.14 6.50
CA ARG A 169 3.12 5.91 7.27
C ARG A 169 2.48 5.08 8.38
N GLN A 170 2.17 3.82 8.08
CA GLN A 170 1.53 2.91 9.03
C GLN A 170 1.68 1.45 8.59
N THR A 171 1.43 0.55 9.54
CA THR A 171 1.28 -0.88 9.31
C THR A 171 -0.21 -1.24 9.30
N LEU A 172 -0.59 -2.23 8.50
CA LEU A 172 -1.96 -2.72 8.37
C LEU A 172 -2.03 -4.20 8.74
N PRO A 173 -3.03 -4.63 9.55
CA PRO A 173 -3.14 -6.02 9.98
C PRO A 173 -3.85 -6.89 8.92
N ASP A 174 -3.37 -6.82 7.68
CA ASP A 174 -3.93 -7.59 6.58
C ASP A 174 -3.22 -8.93 6.42
N GLY A 175 -3.98 -10.02 6.31
CA GLY A 175 -3.46 -11.38 6.18
C GLY A 175 -2.89 -11.96 7.48
N THR A 176 -3.13 -11.33 8.63
CA THR A 176 -2.69 -11.78 9.94
C THR A 176 -3.87 -12.07 10.87
N SER A 177 -3.70 -12.99 11.83
CA SER A 177 -4.67 -13.18 12.89
C SER A 177 -4.63 -11.99 13.86
N LEU A 178 -5.80 -11.58 14.33
CA LEU A 178 -5.92 -10.48 15.29
C LEU A 178 -6.08 -11.03 16.71
N PRO A 179 -5.53 -10.34 17.73
CA PRO A 179 -5.81 -10.65 19.12
C PRO A 179 -7.25 -10.26 19.47
N ASP A 180 -7.81 -10.89 20.52
CA ASP A 180 -9.08 -10.46 21.09
C ASP A 180 -8.90 -9.08 21.74
N ILE A 181 -9.61 -8.07 21.23
CA ILE A 181 -9.63 -6.70 21.77
C ILE A 181 -11.03 -6.12 21.63
N LYS A 182 -11.52 -5.50 22.69
CA LYS A 182 -12.83 -4.84 22.73
C LYS A 182 -12.70 -3.32 22.60
N PRO A 183 -13.73 -2.65 22.10
CA PRO A 183 -13.76 -1.18 22.11
C PRO A 183 -13.51 -0.61 23.50
N GLY A 184 -12.61 0.38 23.61
CA GLY A 184 -12.23 0.99 24.87
C GLY A 184 -11.10 0.28 25.63
N GLU A 185 -10.63 -0.88 25.18
CA GLU A 185 -9.42 -1.52 25.71
C GLU A 185 -8.18 -0.99 25.00
N GLN A 186 -7.04 -1.09 25.68
CA GLN A 186 -5.71 -0.89 25.11
C GLN A 186 -4.95 -2.21 25.22
N LEU A 187 -4.34 -2.63 24.13
CA LEU A 187 -3.56 -3.88 24.07
C LEU A 187 -2.23 -3.65 23.37
N GLN A 188 -1.17 -4.01 24.05
CA GLN A 188 0.15 -4.20 23.45
C GLN A 188 0.50 -5.68 23.58
N GLN A 189 0.58 -6.39 22.46
CA GLN A 189 0.80 -7.83 22.43
C GLN A 189 1.94 -8.18 21.47
N GLN A 190 2.93 -8.89 21.99
CA GLN A 190 4.03 -9.41 21.17
C GLN A 190 3.68 -10.80 20.59
N ARG A 191 3.02 -11.64 21.41
CA ARG A 191 2.40 -12.92 21.04
C ARG A 191 1.32 -13.25 22.07
N ALA A 192 0.56 -14.32 21.87
CA ALA A 192 -0.61 -14.66 22.71
C ALA A 192 -0.29 -14.71 24.22
N GLU A 193 0.87 -15.21 24.59
CA GLU A 193 1.30 -15.39 25.99
C GLU A 193 1.99 -14.14 26.56
N VAL A 194 2.28 -13.11 25.73
CA VAL A 194 3.06 -11.94 26.14
C VAL A 194 2.35 -10.66 25.77
N SER A 195 1.71 -10.06 26.74
CA SER A 195 0.88 -8.86 26.51
C SER A 195 0.82 -7.94 27.73
N GLN A 196 0.47 -6.69 27.46
CA GLN A 196 0.03 -5.70 28.43
C GLN A 196 -1.32 -5.15 27.96
N ARG A 197 -2.31 -5.22 28.82
CA ARG A 197 -3.69 -4.80 28.53
C ARG A 197 -4.20 -3.82 29.59
N VAL A 198 -4.96 -2.84 29.14
CA VAL A 198 -5.86 -2.06 30.02
C VAL A 198 -7.28 -2.45 29.64
N THR A 199 -8.02 -3.00 30.61
CA THR A 199 -9.40 -3.44 30.40
C THR A 199 -10.36 -2.26 30.29
N GLN A 200 -11.60 -2.50 29.85
CA GLN A 200 -12.66 -1.49 29.86
C GLN A 200 -12.96 -0.95 31.27
N ALA A 201 -12.75 -1.76 32.31
CA ALA A 201 -12.91 -1.36 33.71
C ALA A 201 -11.74 -0.54 34.26
N GLY A 202 -10.61 -0.48 33.51
CA GLY A 202 -9.41 0.25 33.93
C GLY A 202 -8.35 -0.60 34.61
N ASP A 203 -8.50 -1.94 34.63
CA ASP A 203 -7.49 -2.80 35.22
C ASP A 203 -6.27 -2.90 34.29
N TRP A 204 -5.08 -2.84 34.88
CA TRP A 204 -3.81 -3.09 34.21
C TRP A 204 -3.41 -4.56 34.38
N VAL A 205 -3.37 -5.28 33.28
CA VAL A 205 -3.00 -6.69 33.23
C VAL A 205 -1.70 -6.86 32.43
N ARG A 206 -0.67 -7.45 33.05
CA ARG A 206 0.56 -7.88 32.38
C ARG A 206 0.66 -9.39 32.42
N GLN A 207 0.93 -9.98 31.30
CA GLN A 207 1.04 -11.43 31.16
C GLN A 207 2.34 -11.77 30.41
N THR A 208 3.04 -12.82 30.88
CA THR A 208 4.17 -13.41 30.16
C THR A 208 4.33 -14.87 30.59
N ASP A 209 4.80 -15.68 29.68
CA ASP A 209 5.28 -17.06 29.93
C ASP A 209 6.76 -17.10 30.35
N GLN A 210 7.38 -15.95 30.52
CA GLN A 210 8.77 -15.73 30.92
C GLN A 210 8.84 -14.91 32.21
N THR A 211 9.87 -14.12 32.40
CA THR A 211 10.12 -13.34 33.61
C THR A 211 9.70 -11.89 33.43
N ILE A 212 9.06 -11.32 34.44
CA ILE A 212 8.87 -9.87 34.58
C ILE A 212 9.94 -9.35 35.54
N SER A 213 10.77 -8.41 35.08
CA SER A 213 11.77 -7.72 35.91
C SER A 213 11.44 -6.25 35.98
N GLU A 214 11.32 -5.71 37.21
CA GLU A 214 11.12 -4.29 37.48
C GLU A 214 12.30 -3.79 38.32
N THR A 215 13.00 -2.77 37.83
CA THR A 215 14.16 -2.19 38.52
C THR A 215 13.96 -0.69 38.63
N SER A 216 14.09 -0.18 39.86
CA SER A 216 14.18 1.26 40.13
C SER A 216 15.60 1.59 40.62
N MET A 217 16.17 2.66 40.12
CA MET A 217 17.46 3.23 40.58
C MET A 217 17.21 4.58 41.23
#